data_b87be3b68dc9cad37d9aa83be2f4548f
#
_entry.id   b87be3b68dc9cad37d9aa83be2f4548f
#
_cell.length_a   1.000
_cell.length_b   1.000
_cell.length_c   1.000
_cell.angle_alpha   90.00
_cell.angle_beta   90.00
_cell.angle_gamma   90.00
#
_symmetry.space_group_name_H-M   'P 1'
#
loop_
_entity.id
_entity.type
_entity.pdbx_description
1 polymer ?
#
loop_
_entity_poly.entity_id
_entity_poly.type
_entity_poly.pdbx_seq_one_letter_code
_entity_poly.pdbx_strand_id
1 'polypeptide(L)'
;MPLYALIARDRPGLEHRQTNRPAHLEHMAKLDAAGRIRYGGPLLNDSQDMVGSLIIIEADSLDDAKATYAQDPYVIHNVFERYDVIETMPVFPRGN
;
A
#
# COMPACT_ATOMS: atom_id res chain seq x y z
N MET A 1 7.53 13.94 9.54
CA MET A 1 6.45 12.97 9.84
C MET A 1 6.99 11.57 9.75
N PRO A 2 6.63 10.67 10.69
CA PRO A 2 6.98 9.26 10.54
C PRO A 2 6.40 8.65 9.28
N LEU A 3 7.07 7.64 8.77
CA LEU A 3 6.65 6.89 7.60
C LEU A 3 6.29 5.46 8.00
N TYR A 4 5.28 4.91 7.34
CA TYR A 4 4.80 3.57 7.63
C TYR A 4 4.61 2.82 6.32
N ALA A 5 5.21 1.64 6.24
CA ALA A 5 5.12 0.78 5.07
C ALA A 5 4.03 -0.27 5.25
N LEU A 6 3.24 -0.45 4.20
CA LEU A 6 2.39 -1.63 4.05
C LEU A 6 3.11 -2.57 3.08
N ILE A 7 3.30 -3.81 3.49
CA ILE A 7 3.86 -4.87 2.66
C ILE A 7 2.83 -5.98 2.61
N ALA A 8 2.31 -6.26 1.42
CA ALA A 8 1.15 -7.12 1.27
C ALA A 8 1.37 -8.17 0.19
N ARG A 9 0.81 -9.37 0.42
CA ARG A 9 0.74 -10.45 -0.55
C ARG A 9 -0.71 -10.72 -0.88
N ASP A 10 -1.00 -10.84 -2.18
CA ASP A 10 -2.34 -11.13 -2.66
C ASP A 10 -2.73 -12.57 -2.43
N ARG A 11 -4.03 -12.82 -2.32
CA ARG A 11 -4.60 -14.15 -2.46
C ARG A 11 -4.30 -14.69 -3.85
N PRO A 12 -4.23 -16.03 -4.03
CA PRO A 12 -4.06 -16.61 -5.34
C PRO A 12 -5.16 -16.16 -6.32
N GLY A 13 -4.79 -15.97 -7.58
CA GLY A 13 -5.68 -15.48 -8.61
C GLY A 13 -5.55 -13.97 -8.79
N LEU A 14 -5.63 -13.51 -10.03
CA LEU A 14 -5.41 -12.10 -10.36
C LEU A 14 -6.71 -11.28 -10.35
N GLU A 15 -7.85 -11.94 -10.40
CA GLU A 15 -9.15 -11.27 -10.56
C GLU A 15 -9.54 -10.42 -9.35
N HIS A 16 -9.16 -10.80 -8.14
CA HIS A 16 -9.47 -10.02 -6.94
C HIS A 16 -8.88 -8.62 -7.02
N ARG A 17 -7.60 -8.55 -7.40
CA ARG A 17 -6.90 -7.27 -7.55
C ARG A 17 -7.48 -6.48 -8.72
N GLN A 18 -7.68 -7.12 -9.85
CA GLN A 18 -8.19 -6.45 -11.05
C GLN A 18 -9.56 -5.85 -10.82
N THR A 19 -10.46 -6.58 -10.16
CA THR A 19 -11.81 -6.11 -9.85
C THR A 19 -11.81 -4.88 -8.96
N ASN A 20 -10.90 -4.84 -7.97
CA ASN A 20 -10.87 -3.79 -6.96
C ASN A 20 -9.87 -2.67 -7.28
N ARG A 21 -9.12 -2.78 -8.37
CA ARG A 21 -8.06 -1.83 -8.70
C ARG A 21 -8.58 -0.42 -8.96
N PRO A 22 -9.67 -0.18 -9.70
CA PRO A 22 -10.16 1.19 -9.89
C PRO A 22 -10.46 1.91 -8.58
N ALA A 23 -11.13 1.25 -7.64
CA ALA A 23 -11.45 1.84 -6.34
C ALA A 23 -10.18 2.05 -5.49
N HIS A 24 -9.22 1.12 -5.55
CA HIS A 24 -7.93 1.26 -4.89
C HIS A 24 -7.18 2.49 -5.41
N LEU A 25 -7.12 2.70 -6.72
CA LEU A 25 -6.43 3.84 -7.32
C LEU A 25 -7.09 5.16 -6.93
N GLU A 26 -8.41 5.20 -6.78
CA GLU A 26 -9.12 6.37 -6.27
C GLU A 26 -8.72 6.71 -4.84
N HIS A 27 -8.64 5.70 -3.98
CA HIS A 27 -8.18 5.86 -2.60
C HIS A 27 -6.75 6.38 -2.56
N MET A 28 -5.86 5.80 -3.37
CA MET A 28 -4.46 6.21 -3.45
C MET A 28 -4.32 7.64 -3.98
N ALA A 29 -5.14 8.02 -4.96
CA ALA A 29 -5.12 9.38 -5.51
C ALA A 29 -5.45 10.43 -4.46
N LYS A 30 -6.37 10.14 -3.55
CA LYS A 30 -6.72 11.04 -2.45
C LYS A 30 -5.55 11.21 -1.47
N LEU A 31 -4.87 10.13 -1.14
CA LEU A 31 -3.69 10.18 -0.28
C LEU A 31 -2.53 10.93 -0.96
N ASP A 32 -2.36 10.73 -2.25
CA ASP A 32 -1.34 11.41 -3.03
C ASP A 32 -1.61 12.92 -3.10
N ALA A 33 -2.85 13.31 -3.34
CA ALA A 33 -3.25 14.72 -3.36
C ALA A 33 -3.04 15.38 -2.00
N ALA A 34 -3.16 14.64 -0.91
CA ALA A 34 -2.90 15.12 0.44
C ALA A 34 -1.40 15.15 0.80
N GLY A 35 -0.53 14.72 -0.12
CA GLY A 35 0.92 14.71 0.08
C GLY A 35 1.41 13.61 1.02
N ARG A 36 0.59 12.58 1.26
CA ARG A 36 0.92 11.55 2.24
C ARG A 36 1.71 10.38 1.67
N ILE A 37 1.78 10.21 0.36
CA ILE A 37 2.43 9.05 -0.26
C ILE A 37 3.89 9.33 -0.56
N ARG A 38 4.77 8.44 -0.13
CA ARG A 38 6.19 8.46 -0.48
C ARG A 38 6.54 7.44 -1.54
N TYR A 39 5.82 6.35 -1.56
CA TYR A 39 5.94 5.29 -2.58
C TYR A 39 4.63 4.52 -2.63
N GLY A 40 4.24 4.08 -3.80
CA GLY A 40 3.12 3.16 -3.98
C GLY A 40 3.30 2.38 -5.25
N GLY A 41 3.21 1.06 -5.15
CA GLY A 41 3.34 0.21 -6.32
C GLY A 41 3.10 -1.25 -6.00
N PRO A 42 2.85 -2.05 -7.04
CA PRO A 42 2.65 -3.48 -6.88
C PRO A 42 3.96 -4.22 -6.68
N LEU A 43 3.88 -5.39 -6.05
CA LEU A 43 4.92 -6.40 -6.10
C LEU A 43 4.63 -7.29 -7.30
N LEU A 44 5.67 -7.63 -8.05
CA LEU A 44 5.55 -8.41 -9.28
C LEU A 44 6.21 -9.77 -9.12
N ASN A 45 5.63 -10.80 -9.75
CA ASN A 45 6.28 -12.10 -9.88
C ASN A 45 7.14 -12.13 -11.15
N ASP A 46 7.75 -13.29 -11.45
CA ASP A 46 8.63 -13.43 -12.61
C ASP A 46 7.90 -13.24 -13.94
N SER A 47 6.59 -13.45 -13.96
CA SER A 47 5.75 -13.24 -15.15
C SER A 47 5.22 -11.81 -15.25
N GLN A 48 5.67 -10.90 -14.36
CA GLN A 48 5.24 -9.51 -14.31
C GLN A 48 3.78 -9.33 -13.90
N ASP A 49 3.21 -10.34 -13.26
CA ASP A 49 1.87 -10.23 -12.66
C ASP A 49 1.95 -9.49 -11.33
N MET A 50 0.95 -8.68 -11.03
CA MET A 50 0.84 -7.98 -9.76
C MET A 50 0.36 -8.95 -8.69
N VAL A 51 1.22 -9.27 -7.72
CA VAL A 51 0.95 -10.29 -6.70
C VAL A 51 1.01 -9.75 -5.28
N GLY A 52 1.08 -8.45 -5.13
CA GLY A 52 1.14 -7.80 -3.83
C GLY A 52 1.27 -6.30 -3.97
N SER A 53 1.51 -5.63 -2.85
CA SER A 53 1.69 -4.18 -2.82
C SER A 53 2.78 -3.78 -1.84
N LEU A 54 3.49 -2.72 -2.19
CA LEU A 54 4.37 -1.99 -1.30
C LEU A 54 3.93 -0.53 -1.32
N ILE A 55 3.52 0.00 -0.17
CA ILE A 55 3.07 1.39 -0.06
C ILE A 55 3.75 2.00 1.17
N ILE A 56 4.22 3.24 1.04
CA ILE A 56 4.81 3.99 2.16
C ILE A 56 4.08 5.32 2.27
N ILE A 57 3.51 5.59 3.44
CA ILE A 57 2.77 6.84 3.69
C ILE A 57 3.31 7.55 4.93
N GLU A 58 3.05 8.86 4.99
CA GLU A 58 3.18 9.65 6.21
C GLU A 58 1.93 9.45 7.07
N ALA A 59 2.13 9.29 8.37
CA ALA A 59 1.03 9.24 9.33
C ALA A 59 1.53 9.71 10.68
N ASP A 60 0.60 10.12 11.56
CA ASP A 60 0.94 10.62 12.89
C ASP A 60 1.40 9.50 13.83
N SER A 61 0.93 8.29 13.61
CA SER A 61 1.23 7.13 14.45
C SER A 61 1.01 5.84 13.67
N LEU A 62 1.47 4.74 14.24
CA LEU A 62 1.20 3.41 13.68
C LEU A 62 -0.31 3.15 13.59
N ASP A 63 -1.07 3.53 14.62
CA ASP A 63 -2.52 3.33 14.61
C ASP A 63 -3.19 4.15 13.52
N ASP A 64 -2.75 5.38 13.29
CA ASP A 64 -3.25 6.21 12.19
C ASP A 64 -2.92 5.58 10.84
N ALA A 65 -1.70 5.06 10.67
CA ALA A 65 -1.31 4.38 9.44
C ALA A 65 -2.17 3.15 9.18
N LYS A 66 -2.38 2.33 10.20
CA LYS A 66 -3.23 1.13 10.10
C LYS A 66 -4.66 1.50 9.74
N ALA A 67 -5.21 2.56 10.35
CA ALA A 67 -6.56 3.03 10.05
C ALA A 67 -6.67 3.51 8.60
N THR A 68 -5.65 4.22 8.11
CA THR A 68 -5.61 4.69 6.73
C THR A 68 -5.59 3.51 5.74
N TYR A 69 -4.72 2.53 5.97
CA TYR A 69 -4.63 1.36 5.10
C TYR A 69 -5.92 0.52 5.16
N ALA A 70 -6.59 0.47 6.31
CA ALA A 70 -7.84 -0.29 6.45
C ALA A 70 -8.99 0.27 5.58
N GLN A 71 -8.86 1.50 5.10
CA GLN A 71 -9.84 2.12 4.19
C GLN A 71 -9.59 1.79 2.73
N ASP A 72 -8.47 1.17 2.41
CA ASP A 72 -8.14 0.77 1.05
C ASP A 72 -9.10 -0.35 0.60
N PRO A 73 -9.73 -0.21 -0.58
CA PRO A 73 -10.57 -1.27 -1.13
C PRO A 73 -9.87 -2.63 -1.22
N TYR A 74 -8.55 -2.66 -1.41
CA TYR A 74 -7.82 -3.92 -1.39
C TYR A 74 -7.88 -4.61 -0.02
N VAL A 75 -7.91 -3.85 1.06
CA VAL A 75 -8.07 -4.39 2.41
C VAL A 75 -9.53 -4.74 2.68
N ILE A 76 -10.44 -3.83 2.36
CA ILE A 76 -11.89 -4.01 2.60
C ILE A 76 -12.41 -5.26 1.91
N HIS A 77 -11.97 -5.52 0.68
CA HIS A 77 -12.44 -6.64 -0.14
C HIS A 77 -11.53 -7.85 -0.10
N ASN A 78 -10.63 -7.91 0.87
CA ASN A 78 -9.76 -9.07 1.12
C ASN A 78 -8.94 -9.50 -0.11
N VAL A 79 -8.41 -8.54 -0.84
CA VAL A 79 -7.48 -8.83 -1.95
C VAL A 79 -6.19 -9.44 -1.39
N PHE A 80 -5.73 -8.96 -0.24
CA PHE A 80 -4.51 -9.44 0.39
C PHE A 80 -4.77 -10.69 1.22
N GLU A 81 -3.94 -11.71 1.04
CA GLU A 81 -3.92 -12.88 1.90
C GLU A 81 -3.32 -12.51 3.26
N ARG A 82 -2.29 -11.68 3.24
CA ARG A 82 -1.63 -11.17 4.44
C ARG A 82 -0.99 -9.82 4.15
N TYR A 83 -0.88 -8.99 5.17
CA TYR A 83 -0.11 -7.74 5.07
C TYR A 83 0.38 -7.32 6.44
N ASP A 84 1.46 -6.55 6.45
CA ASP A 84 2.02 -5.91 7.63
C ASP A 84 2.05 -4.41 7.44
N VAL A 85 1.91 -3.67 8.53
CA VAL A 85 2.15 -2.23 8.57
C VAL A 85 3.25 -1.98 9.59
N ILE A 86 4.36 -1.40 9.16
CA ILE A 86 5.54 -1.21 9.99
C ILE A 86 6.17 0.15 9.72
N GLU A 87 6.68 0.76 10.79
CA GLU A 87 7.38 2.04 10.64
C GLU A 87 8.69 1.86 9.88
N THR A 88 9.03 2.83 9.03
CA THR A 88 10.28 2.87 8.30
C THR A 88 10.81 4.29 8.23
N MET A 89 12.06 4.45 7.88
CA MET A 89 12.64 5.75 7.63
C MET A 89 13.60 5.67 6.45
N PRO A 90 13.67 6.70 5.61
CA PRO A 90 14.59 6.69 4.47
C PRO A 90 16.01 6.95 4.96
N VAL A 91 16.95 6.12 4.52
CA VAL A 91 18.39 6.31 4.73
C VAL A 91 19.05 6.56 3.38
N PHE A 92 18.58 5.89 2.36
CA PHE A 92 19.02 6.09 0.98
C PHE A 92 17.79 6.33 0.10
N PRO A 93 17.89 7.12 -0.99
CA PRO A 93 19.07 7.87 -1.42
C PRO A 93 19.51 8.91 -0.40
N ARG A 94 20.81 9.20 -0.36
CA ARG A 94 21.36 10.23 0.54
C ARG A 94 20.85 11.61 0.15
N GLY A 95 20.73 12.48 1.16
CA GLY A 95 20.25 13.84 0.97
C GLY A 95 18.75 14.00 1.15
N ASN A 96 18.08 12.94 1.55
CA ASN A 96 16.63 12.99 1.83
C ASN A 96 16.33 13.39 3.27
#